data_21cf9c941c6de8a16704d7aab4a3781b
#
_entry.id   21cf9c941c6de8a16704d7aab4a3781b
#
_cell.length_a   1.000
_cell.length_b   1.000
_cell.length_c   1.000
_cell.angle_alpha   90.00
_cell.angle_beta   90.00
_cell.angle_gamma   90.00
#
_symmetry.space_group_name_H-M   'P 1'
#
loop_
_entity.id
_entity.type
_entity.pdbx_description
1 polymer ?
#
loop_
_entity_poly.entity_id
_entity_poly.type
_entity_poly.pdbx_seq_one_letter_code
_entity_poly.pdbx_strand_id
1 'polypeptide(L)'
;DSHGFIRIPQYLDAIKDGTLDPSAEPEVVGENAGTVQINGHGTFGQVVATMATRLGIEKARESGISLVTMGNLNHTGRVGTYPEMAAEEGMGAIMFTGFCGGTFGNNVAPFGGRARRLGTNPISMSFPHTDEGPVLLDFASSIAAEGKLRLYRNRGHQLPDEWVLDKDGVPSRDPQAYYDGGVILPVGGVSGGHKGYALSVMVSLYGALLGQIAAPESAQEDIWTGSSIIVINVGGTAPTERVRSQVQSMTRYLKDTPTV
;
A
#
# COMPACT_ATOMS: atom_id res chain seq x y z
N ASP A 1 6.70 9.89 -9.08
CA ASP A 1 7.73 10.79 -8.54
C ASP A 1 8.05 10.51 -7.07
N SER A 2 7.07 10.22 -6.21
CA SER A 2 7.28 10.00 -4.76
C SER A 2 7.97 8.67 -4.39
N HIS A 3 8.03 7.70 -5.29
CA HIS A 3 8.58 6.36 -5.09
C HIS A 3 9.74 6.02 -6.06
N GLY A 4 10.26 6.99 -6.78
CA GLY A 4 11.40 6.86 -7.69
C GLY A 4 12.73 7.29 -7.04
N PHE A 5 13.58 7.99 -7.78
CA PHE A 5 14.93 8.41 -7.37
C PHE A 5 15.02 9.16 -6.03
N ILE A 6 13.95 9.84 -5.63
CA ILE A 6 13.87 10.53 -4.32
C ILE A 6 14.06 9.56 -3.13
N ARG A 7 13.88 8.24 -3.33
CA ARG A 7 14.01 7.21 -2.29
C ARG A 7 15.43 6.63 -2.17
N ILE A 8 16.32 6.91 -3.12
CA ILE A 8 17.70 6.38 -3.09
C ILE A 8 18.41 6.71 -1.78
N PRO A 9 18.41 7.95 -1.26
CA PRO A 9 19.05 8.24 0.03
C PRO A 9 18.48 7.39 1.17
N GLN A 10 17.15 7.20 1.23
CA GLN A 10 16.50 6.37 2.23
C GLN A 10 16.98 4.91 2.20
N TYR A 11 17.13 4.32 0.99
CA TYR A 11 17.63 2.95 0.87
C TYR A 11 19.10 2.84 1.23
N LEU A 12 19.92 3.82 0.84
CA LEU A 12 21.34 3.84 1.22
C LEU A 12 21.53 3.97 2.73
N ASP A 13 20.71 4.78 3.40
CA ASP A 13 20.74 4.92 4.84
C ASP A 13 20.29 3.61 5.52
N ALA A 14 19.21 2.99 5.05
CA ALA A 14 18.72 1.70 5.55
C ALA A 14 19.73 0.55 5.38
N ILE A 15 20.53 0.56 4.30
CA ILE A 15 21.63 -0.40 4.13
C ILE A 15 22.76 -0.13 5.14
N LYS A 16 23.12 1.13 5.35
CA LYS A 16 24.20 1.52 6.29
C LYS A 16 23.85 1.21 7.74
N ASP A 17 22.58 1.38 8.13
CA ASP A 17 22.12 1.11 9.49
C ASP A 17 21.69 -0.36 9.71
N GLY A 18 21.76 -1.20 8.65
CA GLY A 18 21.46 -2.62 8.71
C GLY A 18 19.98 -2.98 8.76
N THR A 19 19.08 -2.02 8.55
CA THR A 19 17.63 -2.27 8.48
C THR A 19 17.18 -2.78 7.11
N LEU A 20 18.06 -2.71 6.09
CA LEU A 20 17.88 -3.29 4.77
C LEU A 20 19.10 -4.12 4.39
N ASP A 21 18.91 -5.42 4.18
CA ASP A 21 19.94 -6.31 3.62
C ASP A 21 19.73 -6.49 2.11
N PRO A 22 20.57 -5.88 1.26
CA PRO A 22 20.45 -6.00 -0.19
C PRO A 22 20.84 -7.36 -0.74
N SER A 23 21.50 -8.21 0.08
CA SER A 23 21.95 -9.56 -0.30
C SER A 23 21.00 -10.66 0.14
N ALA A 24 20.04 -10.35 1.02
CA ALA A 24 19.07 -11.31 1.48
C ALA A 24 18.08 -11.70 0.37
N GLU A 25 17.76 -12.97 0.31
CA GLU A 25 16.79 -13.54 -0.62
C GLU A 25 15.49 -13.87 0.12
N PRO A 26 14.31 -13.54 -0.44
CA PRO A 26 13.04 -13.90 0.17
C PRO A 26 12.80 -15.41 0.10
N GLU A 27 12.19 -15.96 1.17
CA GLU A 27 11.94 -17.38 1.35
C GLU A 27 10.45 -17.68 1.54
N VAL A 28 9.95 -18.73 0.89
CA VAL A 28 8.62 -19.28 1.18
C VAL A 28 8.69 -20.10 2.47
N VAL A 29 8.06 -19.61 3.53
CA VAL A 29 8.07 -20.25 4.86
C VAL A 29 6.81 -21.05 5.16
N GLY A 30 5.78 -20.92 4.32
CA GLY A 30 4.53 -21.66 4.43
C GLY A 30 3.75 -21.63 3.13
N GLU A 31 3.13 -22.76 2.79
CA GLU A 31 2.39 -22.90 1.54
C GLU A 31 1.27 -23.92 1.66
N ASN A 32 0.14 -23.62 1.02
CA ASN A 32 -0.93 -24.60 0.77
C ASN A 32 -1.60 -24.31 -0.61
N ALA A 33 -2.73 -24.95 -0.90
CA ALA A 33 -3.38 -24.84 -2.21
C ALA A 33 -3.72 -23.39 -2.62
N GLY A 34 -4.14 -22.53 -1.68
CA GLY A 34 -4.59 -21.17 -1.95
C GLY A 34 -3.76 -20.08 -1.28
N THR A 35 -2.77 -20.42 -0.44
CA THR A 35 -1.99 -19.42 0.29
C THR A 35 -0.49 -19.66 0.21
N VAL A 36 0.30 -18.57 0.29
CA VAL A 36 1.76 -18.59 0.44
C VAL A 36 2.14 -17.59 1.53
N GLN A 37 3.14 -17.93 2.33
CA GLN A 37 3.75 -17.07 3.33
C GLN A 37 5.21 -16.85 2.98
N ILE A 38 5.65 -15.59 2.93
CA ILE A 38 7.01 -15.23 2.53
C ILE A 38 7.68 -14.43 3.65
N ASN A 39 8.88 -14.88 4.04
CA ASN A 39 9.81 -14.10 4.83
C ASN A 39 10.76 -13.34 3.89
N GLY A 40 10.80 -12.02 3.99
CA GLY A 40 11.66 -11.17 3.16
C GLY A 40 13.09 -11.03 3.67
N HIS A 41 13.40 -11.55 4.88
CA HIS A 41 14.73 -11.46 5.51
C HIS A 41 15.34 -10.04 5.51
N GLY A 42 14.49 -9.00 5.56
CA GLY A 42 14.91 -7.59 5.57
C GLY A 42 15.34 -7.03 4.21
N THR A 43 15.17 -7.78 3.11
CA THR A 43 15.53 -7.28 1.77
C THR A 43 14.56 -6.24 1.22
N PHE A 44 14.83 -5.77 0.02
CA PHE A 44 13.98 -4.82 -0.70
C PHE A 44 12.54 -5.34 -0.84
N GLY A 45 11.57 -4.57 -0.37
CA GLY A 45 10.16 -4.93 -0.47
C GLY A 45 9.69 -5.11 -1.93
N GLN A 46 10.34 -4.45 -2.89
CA GLN A 46 10.06 -4.63 -4.31
C GLN A 46 10.39 -6.05 -4.80
N VAL A 47 11.47 -6.64 -4.31
CA VAL A 47 11.86 -8.02 -4.64
C VAL A 47 10.84 -9.00 -4.08
N VAL A 48 10.52 -8.86 -2.79
CA VAL A 48 9.55 -9.71 -2.09
C VAL A 48 8.16 -9.64 -2.72
N ALA A 49 7.65 -8.43 -2.97
CA ALA A 49 6.32 -8.24 -3.52
C ALA A 49 6.20 -8.69 -4.99
N THR A 50 7.28 -8.59 -5.77
CA THR A 50 7.33 -9.16 -7.13
C THR A 50 7.25 -10.68 -7.10
N MET A 51 8.01 -11.34 -6.23
CA MET A 51 7.93 -12.79 -6.02
C MET A 51 6.53 -13.20 -5.57
N ALA A 52 5.99 -12.51 -4.56
CA ALA A 52 4.66 -12.77 -4.02
C ALA A 52 3.56 -12.68 -5.08
N THR A 53 3.63 -11.66 -5.94
CA THR A 53 2.66 -11.47 -7.02
C THR A 53 2.71 -12.61 -8.03
N ARG A 54 3.90 -13.04 -8.45
CA ARG A 54 4.08 -14.16 -9.38
C ARG A 54 3.53 -15.46 -8.82
N LEU A 55 3.88 -15.80 -7.57
CA LEU A 55 3.36 -16.98 -6.88
C LEU A 55 1.83 -16.90 -6.71
N GLY A 56 1.31 -15.73 -6.37
CA GLY A 56 -0.12 -15.50 -6.27
C GLY A 56 -0.87 -15.72 -7.59
N ILE A 57 -0.31 -15.28 -8.71
CA ILE A 57 -0.84 -15.49 -10.06
C ILE A 57 -0.85 -17.00 -10.40
N GLU A 58 0.26 -17.70 -10.17
CA GLU A 58 0.36 -19.14 -10.42
C GLU A 58 -0.69 -19.92 -9.65
N LYS A 59 -0.82 -19.66 -8.34
CA LYS A 59 -1.83 -20.31 -7.51
C LYS A 59 -3.27 -19.96 -7.91
N ALA A 60 -3.54 -18.70 -8.22
CA ALA A 60 -4.88 -18.30 -8.61
C ALA A 60 -5.31 -18.92 -9.95
N ARG A 61 -4.39 -19.28 -10.84
CA ARG A 61 -4.71 -20.04 -12.07
C ARG A 61 -5.30 -21.41 -11.77
N GLU A 62 -4.81 -22.07 -10.71
CA GLU A 62 -5.24 -23.41 -10.33
C GLU A 62 -6.45 -23.39 -9.37
N SER A 63 -6.40 -22.54 -8.34
CA SER A 63 -7.39 -22.51 -7.26
C SER A 63 -8.53 -21.49 -7.46
N GLY A 64 -8.43 -20.62 -8.48
CA GLY A 64 -9.38 -19.54 -8.73
C GLY A 64 -9.09 -18.28 -7.93
N ILE A 65 -8.50 -18.39 -6.75
CA ILE A 65 -8.10 -17.28 -5.87
C ILE A 65 -6.87 -17.68 -5.04
N SER A 66 -6.01 -16.71 -4.74
CA SER A 66 -4.88 -16.92 -3.83
C SER A 66 -4.71 -15.76 -2.86
N LEU A 67 -4.06 -16.04 -1.72
CA LEU A 67 -3.58 -15.06 -0.75
C LEU A 67 -2.09 -15.28 -0.54
N VAL A 68 -1.27 -14.25 -0.75
CA VAL A 68 0.15 -14.28 -0.39
C VAL A 68 0.43 -13.23 0.67
N THR A 69 1.00 -13.64 1.80
CA THR A 69 1.41 -12.76 2.89
C THR A 69 2.92 -12.60 2.91
N MET A 70 3.39 -11.41 3.23
CA MET A 70 4.80 -11.02 3.20
C MET A 70 5.17 -10.29 4.49
N GLY A 71 6.14 -10.81 5.21
CA GLY A 71 6.70 -10.21 6.41
C GLY A 71 8.21 -9.97 6.30
N ASN A 72 8.76 -9.22 7.24
CA ASN A 72 10.18 -8.94 7.34
C ASN A 72 10.78 -8.42 6.01
N LEU A 73 10.18 -7.36 5.48
CA LEU A 73 10.59 -6.73 4.23
C LEU A 73 10.69 -5.22 4.40
N ASN A 74 11.56 -4.60 3.62
CA ASN A 74 11.68 -3.15 3.57
C ASN A 74 10.59 -2.53 2.65
N HIS A 75 10.65 -1.22 2.43
CA HIS A 75 9.70 -0.45 1.63
C HIS A 75 9.41 -1.10 0.27
N THR A 76 8.12 -1.23 -0.07
CA THR A 76 7.65 -1.93 -1.29
C THR A 76 7.61 -1.07 -2.56
N GLY A 77 7.97 0.20 -2.47
CA GLY A 77 7.88 1.14 -3.60
C GLY A 77 6.43 1.53 -3.93
N ARG A 78 6.10 1.61 -5.22
CA ARG A 78 4.74 1.87 -5.71
C ARG A 78 3.91 0.59 -5.59
N VAL A 79 2.93 0.61 -4.70
CA VAL A 79 2.11 -0.59 -4.42
C VAL A 79 1.27 -0.99 -5.64
N GLY A 80 0.83 -0.03 -6.45
CA GLY A 80 0.07 -0.27 -7.69
C GLY A 80 0.76 -1.17 -8.72
N THR A 81 2.09 -1.28 -8.68
CA THR A 81 2.86 -2.12 -9.60
C THR A 81 2.43 -3.60 -9.53
N TYR A 82 2.13 -4.10 -8.35
CA TYR A 82 1.87 -5.52 -8.13
C TYR A 82 0.47 -5.95 -8.58
N PRO A 83 -0.62 -5.25 -8.23
CA PRO A 83 -1.92 -5.52 -8.84
C PRO A 83 -1.93 -5.31 -10.36
N GLU A 84 -1.17 -4.33 -10.87
CA GLU A 84 -1.02 -4.10 -12.32
C GLU A 84 -0.41 -5.32 -13.02
N MET A 85 0.66 -5.92 -12.46
CA MET A 85 1.25 -7.17 -12.96
C MET A 85 0.21 -8.31 -13.04
N ALA A 86 -0.66 -8.44 -12.03
CA ALA A 86 -1.71 -9.46 -12.05
C ALA A 86 -2.76 -9.17 -13.14
N ALA A 87 -3.10 -7.90 -13.35
CA ALA A 87 -4.06 -7.49 -14.36
C ALA A 87 -3.53 -7.69 -15.80
N GLU A 88 -2.23 -7.53 -16.03
CA GLU A 88 -1.57 -7.85 -17.29
C GLU A 88 -1.69 -9.35 -17.65
N GLU A 89 -1.76 -10.21 -16.62
CA GLU A 89 -2.00 -11.66 -16.75
C GLU A 89 -3.50 -12.03 -16.76
N GLY A 90 -4.39 -11.05 -16.89
CA GLY A 90 -5.84 -11.25 -16.95
C GLY A 90 -6.52 -11.52 -15.61
N MET A 91 -5.87 -11.21 -14.50
CA MET A 91 -6.38 -11.44 -13.14
C MET A 91 -6.70 -10.13 -12.42
N GLY A 92 -7.69 -10.15 -11.53
CA GLY A 92 -7.89 -9.09 -10.56
C GLY A 92 -6.95 -9.27 -9.38
N ALA A 93 -6.55 -8.16 -8.74
CA ALA A 93 -5.76 -8.26 -7.51
C ALA A 93 -6.08 -7.13 -6.54
N ILE A 94 -5.84 -7.41 -5.24
CA ILE A 94 -5.95 -6.44 -4.14
C ILE A 94 -4.68 -6.58 -3.30
N MET A 95 -3.96 -5.49 -3.11
CA MET A 95 -2.77 -5.46 -2.27
C MET A 95 -2.92 -4.49 -1.10
N PHE A 96 -2.50 -4.93 0.07
CA PHE A 96 -2.45 -4.16 1.31
C PHE A 96 -0.99 -4.06 1.75
N THR A 97 -0.53 -2.85 2.08
CA THR A 97 0.76 -2.64 2.72
C THR A 97 0.54 -1.81 3.96
N GLY A 98 0.75 -2.43 5.12
CA GLY A 98 0.38 -1.85 6.40
C GLY A 98 1.58 -1.58 7.29
N PHE A 99 1.43 -0.56 8.12
CA PHE A 99 2.30 -0.23 9.23
C PHE A 99 1.47 0.30 10.39
N CYS A 100 1.68 -0.25 11.58
CA CYS A 100 1.04 0.19 12.81
C CYS A 100 1.96 -0.07 14.00
N GLY A 101 1.99 0.82 14.97
CA GLY A 101 2.76 0.65 16.20
C GLY A 101 4.16 1.26 16.18
N GLY A 102 4.86 1.13 17.31
CA GLY A 102 6.21 1.69 17.49
C GLY A 102 6.28 3.22 17.45
N THR A 103 7.49 3.73 17.45
CA THR A 103 7.78 5.17 17.35
C THR A 103 8.21 5.59 15.94
N PHE A 104 8.61 4.66 15.10
CA PHE A 104 9.14 4.89 13.76
C PHE A 104 8.12 4.51 12.69
N GLY A 105 8.07 5.23 11.57
CA GLY A 105 7.19 4.91 10.45
C GLY A 105 5.74 5.40 10.59
N ASN A 106 5.30 5.77 11.80
CA ASN A 106 3.98 6.33 12.02
C ASN A 106 3.94 7.79 11.57
N ASN A 107 3.00 8.09 10.69
CA ASN A 107 2.84 9.42 10.11
C ASN A 107 1.42 9.96 10.30
N VAL A 108 0.46 9.07 10.56
CA VAL A 108 -0.97 9.35 10.50
C VAL A 108 -1.62 9.17 11.88
N ALA A 109 -2.53 10.09 12.24
CA ALA A 109 -3.35 9.97 13.44
C ALA A 109 -4.57 9.08 13.16
N PRO A 110 -5.06 8.33 14.16
CA PRO A 110 -6.44 7.88 14.18
C PRO A 110 -7.41 9.08 14.07
N PHE A 111 -8.57 8.87 13.47
CA PHE A 111 -9.58 9.94 13.41
C PHE A 111 -9.99 10.38 14.84
N GLY A 112 -9.99 11.68 15.09
CA GLY A 112 -10.21 12.26 16.41
C GLY A 112 -8.98 12.26 17.34
N GLY A 113 -7.87 11.65 16.91
CA GLY A 113 -6.59 11.65 17.64
C GLY A 113 -5.61 12.67 17.10
N ARG A 114 -4.56 12.97 17.89
CA ARG A 114 -3.46 13.87 17.49
C ARG A 114 -2.08 13.21 17.60
N ALA A 115 -2.01 11.93 17.89
CA ALA A 115 -0.76 11.19 17.98
C ALA A 115 -0.56 10.32 16.73
N ARG A 116 0.67 10.22 16.25
CA ARG A 116 1.07 9.33 15.17
C ARG A 116 0.95 7.87 15.63
N ARG A 117 0.08 7.07 15.00
CA ARG A 117 -0.17 5.67 15.35
C ARG A 117 -0.16 4.74 14.15
N LEU A 118 -0.38 5.27 12.95
CA LEU A 118 -0.55 4.52 11.72
C LEU A 118 0.45 5.01 10.67
N GLY A 119 0.87 4.11 9.79
CA GLY A 119 1.53 4.47 8.55
C GLY A 119 0.58 5.12 7.55
N THR A 120 1.07 5.39 6.36
CA THR A 120 0.24 5.86 5.24
C THR A 120 -0.65 4.76 4.67
N ASN A 121 -0.34 3.51 4.97
CA ASN A 121 -1.13 2.31 4.78
C ASN A 121 -1.84 2.28 3.41
N PRO A 122 -1.08 2.13 2.32
CA PRO A 122 -1.65 2.11 0.98
C PRO A 122 -2.43 0.83 0.70
N ILE A 123 -3.49 0.99 -0.10
CA ILE A 123 -4.24 -0.08 -0.73
C ILE A 123 -4.16 0.11 -2.24
N SER A 124 -3.98 -0.98 -2.96
CA SER A 124 -4.07 -0.98 -4.41
C SER A 124 -4.93 -2.12 -4.90
N MET A 125 -5.71 -1.86 -5.94
CA MET A 125 -6.58 -2.84 -6.58
C MET A 125 -6.46 -2.72 -8.08
N SER A 126 -6.52 -3.85 -8.77
CA SER A 126 -6.59 -3.88 -10.23
C SER A 126 -7.74 -4.75 -10.71
N PHE A 127 -8.23 -4.40 -11.86
CA PHE A 127 -9.14 -5.25 -12.62
C PHE A 127 -8.68 -5.28 -14.07
N PRO A 128 -8.58 -6.47 -14.71
CA PRO A 128 -8.08 -6.59 -16.07
C PRO A 128 -9.06 -6.05 -17.10
N HIS A 129 -8.57 -5.85 -18.31
CA HIS A 129 -9.34 -5.74 -19.54
C HIS A 129 -10.04 -4.42 -19.83
N THR A 130 -9.24 -3.41 -20.16
CA THR A 130 -9.69 -2.37 -21.10
C THR A 130 -8.72 -2.31 -22.29
N ASP A 131 -9.10 -1.67 -23.39
CA ASP A 131 -8.19 -1.43 -24.53
C ASP A 131 -7.09 -0.43 -24.18
N GLU A 132 -7.25 0.32 -23.09
CA GLU A 132 -6.33 1.33 -22.59
C GLU A 132 -5.44 0.81 -21.44
N GLY A 133 -5.57 -0.47 -21.07
CA GLY A 133 -4.89 -1.10 -19.94
C GLY A 133 -5.84 -1.51 -18.81
N PRO A 134 -5.32 -1.96 -17.66
CA PRO A 134 -6.13 -2.36 -16.52
C PRO A 134 -6.81 -1.15 -15.85
N VAL A 135 -7.95 -1.41 -15.21
CA VAL A 135 -8.48 -0.44 -14.23
C VAL A 135 -7.67 -0.57 -12.96
N LEU A 136 -7.01 0.50 -12.54
CA LEU A 136 -6.11 0.52 -11.40
C LEU A 136 -6.53 1.57 -10.38
N LEU A 137 -6.61 1.15 -9.12
CA LEU A 137 -6.68 2.00 -7.95
C LEU A 137 -5.37 1.86 -7.18
N ASP A 138 -4.73 2.97 -6.82
CA ASP A 138 -3.51 3.00 -5.99
C ASP A 138 -3.46 4.28 -5.18
N PHE A 139 -3.75 4.20 -3.88
CA PHE A 139 -3.71 5.35 -2.99
C PHE A 139 -3.39 4.97 -1.54
N ALA A 140 -2.85 5.95 -0.80
CA ALA A 140 -2.65 5.85 0.64
C ALA A 140 -3.98 6.05 1.39
N SER A 141 -4.19 5.34 2.50
CA SER A 141 -5.32 5.62 3.40
C SER A 141 -5.15 6.93 4.20
N SER A 142 -3.99 7.58 4.09
CA SER A 142 -3.77 8.97 4.52
C SER A 142 -4.16 9.95 3.42
N ILE A 143 -4.48 11.21 3.81
CA ILE A 143 -4.85 12.26 2.86
C ILE A 143 -3.69 12.65 1.93
N ALA A 144 -2.46 12.48 2.41
CA ALA A 144 -1.24 12.73 1.65
C ALA A 144 -0.10 11.81 2.12
N ALA A 145 0.87 11.56 1.24
CA ALA A 145 2.15 10.96 1.60
C ALA A 145 3.10 12.04 2.18
N GLU A 146 3.98 11.66 3.12
CA GLU A 146 4.99 12.58 3.70
C GLU A 146 5.84 13.26 2.62
N GLY A 147 6.20 12.53 1.56
CA GLY A 147 6.96 13.11 0.45
C GLY A 147 6.28 14.29 -0.26
N LYS A 148 4.94 14.34 -0.26
CA LYS A 148 4.20 15.53 -0.76
C LYS A 148 4.36 16.71 0.18
N LEU A 149 4.25 16.51 1.49
CA LEU A 149 4.46 17.57 2.49
C LEU A 149 5.86 18.17 2.35
N ARG A 150 6.87 17.30 2.21
CA ARG A 150 8.27 17.71 1.97
C ARG A 150 8.41 18.57 0.74
N LEU A 151 7.75 18.20 -0.36
CA LEU A 151 7.77 18.96 -1.60
C LEU A 151 7.18 20.36 -1.42
N TYR A 152 6.01 20.48 -0.77
CA TYR A 152 5.38 21.77 -0.47
C TYR A 152 6.26 22.62 0.43
N ARG A 153 6.80 22.04 1.50
CA ARG A 153 7.73 22.72 2.40
C ARG A 153 8.96 23.27 1.68
N ASN A 154 9.61 22.43 0.86
CA ASN A 154 10.83 22.83 0.16
C ASN A 154 10.59 23.92 -0.88
N ARG A 155 9.36 24.04 -1.37
CA ARG A 155 8.93 25.10 -2.29
C ARG A 155 8.41 26.36 -1.59
N GLY A 156 8.30 26.35 -0.28
CA GLY A 156 7.71 27.44 0.50
C GLY A 156 6.21 27.64 0.25
N HIS A 157 5.52 26.58 -0.19
CA HIS A 157 4.09 26.64 -0.50
C HIS A 157 3.27 26.05 0.64
N GLN A 158 2.06 26.61 0.83
CA GLN A 158 1.06 25.99 1.69
C GLN A 158 0.45 24.75 1.03
N LEU A 159 -0.03 23.83 1.85
CA LEU A 159 -0.83 22.68 1.41
C LEU A 159 -2.15 23.17 0.77
N PRO A 160 -2.70 22.45 -0.21
CA PRO A 160 -3.94 22.86 -0.86
C PRO A 160 -5.14 22.86 0.07
N ASP A 161 -5.08 22.05 1.14
CA ASP A 161 -6.11 21.97 2.18
C ASP A 161 -5.49 21.57 3.52
N GLU A 162 -6.29 21.44 4.57
CA GLU A 162 -5.90 21.01 5.92
C GLU A 162 -5.56 19.52 5.95
N TRP A 163 -4.33 19.19 5.51
CA TRP A 163 -3.87 17.80 5.45
C TRP A 163 -3.21 17.31 6.74
N VAL A 164 -2.89 18.24 7.61
CA VAL A 164 -2.17 17.95 8.85
C VAL A 164 -2.85 18.59 10.05
N LEU A 165 -2.66 17.99 11.22
CA LEU A 165 -2.82 18.69 12.48
C LEU A 165 -1.44 19.15 12.95
N ASP A 166 -1.38 20.31 13.60
CA ASP A 166 -0.19 20.75 14.30
C ASP A 166 0.01 19.93 15.61
N LYS A 167 1.06 20.25 16.37
CA LYS A 167 1.37 19.60 17.65
C LYS A 167 0.26 19.73 18.71
N ASP A 168 -0.58 20.74 18.60
CA ASP A 168 -1.69 21.03 19.53
C ASP A 168 -3.03 20.41 19.05
N GLY A 169 -3.03 19.81 17.85
CA GLY A 169 -4.19 19.14 17.26
C GLY A 169 -5.07 20.07 16.43
N VAL A 170 -4.58 21.25 16.06
CA VAL A 170 -5.31 22.21 15.22
C VAL A 170 -5.05 21.89 13.74
N PRO A 171 -6.10 21.83 12.89
CA PRO A 171 -5.95 21.68 11.46
C PRO A 171 -5.09 22.78 10.83
N SER A 172 -4.16 22.39 9.95
CA SER A 172 -3.18 23.32 9.38
C SER A 172 -2.93 23.02 7.89
N ARG A 173 -2.68 24.10 7.14
CA ARG A 173 -2.19 24.07 5.76
C ARG A 173 -0.69 24.33 5.66
N ASP A 174 -0.02 24.56 6.79
CA ASP A 174 1.43 24.71 6.83
C ASP A 174 2.09 23.33 6.84
N PRO A 175 2.87 22.96 5.81
CA PRO A 175 3.59 21.68 5.80
C PRO A 175 4.63 21.56 6.92
N GLN A 176 5.13 22.69 7.45
CA GLN A 176 6.09 22.70 8.56
C GLN A 176 5.47 22.19 9.85
N ALA A 177 4.17 22.40 10.06
CA ALA A 177 3.44 21.92 11.24
C ALA A 177 3.62 20.41 11.47
N TYR A 178 3.69 19.59 10.39
CA TYR A 178 3.98 18.16 10.49
C TYR A 178 5.38 17.89 11.09
N TYR A 179 6.40 18.65 10.68
CA TYR A 179 7.77 18.46 11.14
C TYR A 179 8.00 18.99 12.56
N ASP A 180 7.19 19.94 13.00
CA ASP A 180 7.18 20.52 14.34
C ASP A 180 6.39 19.69 15.37
N GLY A 181 6.14 18.41 15.06
CA GLY A 181 5.46 17.47 15.94
C GLY A 181 3.99 17.20 15.61
N GLY A 182 3.51 17.76 14.51
CA GLY A 182 2.16 17.50 13.99
C GLY A 182 2.03 16.12 13.32
N VAL A 183 0.88 15.85 12.71
CA VAL A 183 0.50 14.55 12.19
C VAL A 183 -0.34 14.69 10.93
N ILE A 184 -0.21 13.72 10.01
CA ILE A 184 -1.04 13.65 8.79
C ILE A 184 -2.44 13.11 9.14
N LEU A 185 -3.45 13.62 8.48
CA LEU A 185 -4.83 13.14 8.61
C LEU A 185 -5.09 11.90 7.73
N PRO A 186 -6.04 11.03 8.12
CA PRO A 186 -6.58 10.02 7.23
C PRO A 186 -7.22 10.62 5.98
N VAL A 187 -7.32 9.86 4.89
CA VAL A 187 -8.06 10.29 3.70
C VAL A 187 -9.50 10.68 4.06
N GLY A 188 -9.96 11.80 3.51
CA GLY A 188 -11.21 12.46 3.91
C GLY A 188 -11.00 13.61 4.92
N GLY A 189 -9.78 13.76 5.46
CA GLY A 189 -9.39 14.92 6.25
C GLY A 189 -10.23 15.13 7.50
N VAL A 190 -10.43 16.39 7.87
CA VAL A 190 -11.17 16.78 9.08
C VAL A 190 -12.62 16.27 9.05
N SER A 191 -13.29 16.34 7.91
CA SER A 191 -14.73 16.04 7.78
C SER A 191 -15.02 14.55 7.55
N GLY A 192 -14.27 13.90 6.67
CA GLY A 192 -14.52 12.52 6.22
C GLY A 192 -13.47 11.50 6.68
N GLY A 193 -12.48 11.90 7.46
CA GLY A 193 -11.33 11.11 7.85
C GLY A 193 -11.65 9.83 8.64
N HIS A 194 -12.85 9.73 9.24
CA HIS A 194 -13.31 8.49 9.88
C HIS A 194 -13.37 7.31 8.89
N LYS A 195 -13.69 7.56 7.60
CA LYS A 195 -13.69 6.53 6.54
C LYS A 195 -12.26 6.09 6.20
N GLY A 196 -11.35 7.06 6.04
CA GLY A 196 -9.93 6.78 5.81
C GLY A 196 -9.28 6.08 7.00
N TYR A 197 -9.63 6.46 8.23
CA TYR A 197 -9.16 5.77 9.42
C TYR A 197 -9.63 4.31 9.47
N ALA A 198 -10.92 4.06 9.23
CA ALA A 198 -11.44 2.69 9.17
C ALA A 198 -10.71 1.85 8.10
N LEU A 199 -10.48 2.42 6.91
CA LEU A 199 -9.69 1.78 5.86
C LEU A 199 -8.26 1.50 6.32
N SER A 200 -7.59 2.47 6.95
CA SER A 200 -6.21 2.32 7.45
C SER A 200 -6.07 1.20 8.47
N VAL A 201 -7.06 1.04 9.36
CA VAL A 201 -7.10 -0.08 10.32
C VAL A 201 -7.20 -1.41 9.58
N MET A 202 -8.09 -1.53 8.58
CA MET A 202 -8.20 -2.76 7.78
C MET A 202 -6.92 -3.06 7.00
N VAL A 203 -6.29 -2.05 6.41
CA VAL A 203 -5.00 -2.21 5.74
C VAL A 203 -3.90 -2.66 6.72
N SER A 204 -3.90 -2.17 7.96
CA SER A 204 -2.98 -2.66 9.00
C SER A 204 -3.23 -4.12 9.35
N LEU A 205 -4.49 -4.55 9.45
CA LEU A 205 -4.81 -5.94 9.78
C LEU A 205 -4.44 -6.89 8.64
N TYR A 206 -4.84 -6.58 7.41
CA TYR A 206 -4.56 -7.45 6.25
C TYR A 206 -3.12 -7.36 5.76
N GLY A 207 -2.47 -6.22 5.83
CA GLY A 207 -1.09 -6.03 5.43
C GLY A 207 -0.11 -6.33 6.56
N ALA A 208 -0.12 -5.49 7.58
CA ALA A 208 0.89 -5.55 8.64
C ALA A 208 0.75 -6.78 9.52
N LEU A 209 -0.44 -7.06 10.08
CA LEU A 209 -0.61 -8.17 11.02
C LEU A 209 -0.46 -9.53 10.34
N LEU A 210 -1.12 -9.77 9.20
CA LEU A 210 -0.99 -11.05 8.49
C LEU A 210 0.44 -11.24 7.94
N GLY A 211 1.08 -10.17 7.47
CA GLY A 211 2.47 -10.22 7.02
C GLY A 211 3.42 -10.57 8.16
N GLN A 212 3.24 -9.97 9.33
CA GLN A 212 4.08 -10.25 10.49
C GLN A 212 3.92 -11.68 11.03
N ILE A 213 2.69 -12.21 11.03
CA ILE A 213 2.44 -13.61 11.40
C ILE A 213 3.17 -14.56 10.44
N ALA A 214 3.29 -14.19 9.16
CA ALA A 214 4.04 -14.96 8.18
C ALA A 214 5.55 -15.02 8.45
N ALA A 215 6.10 -14.00 9.14
CA ALA A 215 7.51 -13.92 9.46
C ALA A 215 7.73 -13.52 10.94
N PRO A 216 7.36 -14.37 11.90
CA PRO A 216 7.31 -14.04 13.32
C PRO A 216 8.67 -13.67 13.93
N GLU A 217 9.78 -14.16 13.36
CA GLU A 217 11.14 -13.89 13.88
C GLU A 217 11.56 -12.42 13.74
N SER A 218 10.87 -11.66 12.88
CA SER A 218 11.13 -10.24 12.69
C SER A 218 10.34 -9.34 13.64
N ALA A 219 9.46 -9.89 14.46
CA ALA A 219 8.55 -9.13 15.28
C ALA A 219 9.31 -8.41 16.42
N GLN A 220 9.37 -7.10 16.34
CA GLN A 220 9.55 -6.26 17.52
C GLN A 220 8.19 -6.11 18.19
N GLU A 221 8.12 -6.28 19.49
CA GLU A 221 6.89 -6.02 20.25
C GLU A 221 6.37 -4.61 19.92
N ASP A 222 5.05 -4.48 19.72
CA ASP A 222 4.36 -3.23 19.39
C ASP A 222 4.65 -2.61 17.99
N ILE A 223 5.28 -3.32 17.07
CA ILE A 223 5.41 -2.88 15.67
C ILE A 223 4.86 -3.94 14.72
N TRP A 224 3.84 -3.57 13.95
CA TRP A 224 3.25 -4.42 12.93
C TRP A 224 3.51 -3.82 11.56
N THR A 225 4.27 -4.55 10.73
CA THR A 225 4.59 -4.15 9.35
C THR A 225 4.57 -5.37 8.45
N GLY A 226 4.10 -5.19 7.23
CA GLY A 226 4.04 -6.25 6.24
C GLY A 226 3.12 -5.90 5.09
N SER A 227 2.97 -6.87 4.20
CA SER A 227 2.09 -6.73 3.05
C SER A 227 1.36 -8.04 2.77
N SER A 228 0.22 -7.96 2.09
CA SER A 228 -0.45 -9.10 1.53
C SER A 228 -1.05 -8.77 0.17
N ILE A 229 -1.13 -9.76 -0.70
CA ILE A 229 -1.79 -9.64 -1.99
C ILE A 229 -2.78 -10.79 -2.17
N ILE A 230 -4.00 -10.45 -2.58
CA ILE A 230 -5.03 -11.38 -3.02
C ILE A 230 -5.07 -11.31 -4.54
N VAL A 231 -4.98 -12.45 -5.22
CA VAL A 231 -5.11 -12.54 -6.68
C VAL A 231 -6.32 -13.38 -7.02
N ILE A 232 -7.12 -12.92 -7.97
CA ILE A 232 -8.40 -13.50 -8.36
C ILE A 232 -8.37 -13.85 -9.85
N ASN A 233 -8.57 -15.12 -10.18
CA ASN A 233 -8.71 -15.56 -11.56
C ASN A 233 -10.10 -15.17 -12.08
N VAL A 234 -10.19 -14.01 -12.70
CA VAL A 234 -11.47 -13.48 -13.23
C VAL A 234 -12.02 -14.38 -14.33
N GLY A 235 -11.15 -14.96 -15.18
CA GLY A 235 -11.53 -15.89 -16.24
C GLY A 235 -12.15 -17.19 -15.73
N GLY A 236 -11.88 -17.58 -14.49
CA GLY A 236 -12.50 -18.72 -13.82
C GLY A 236 -13.95 -18.47 -13.38
N THR A 237 -14.39 -17.20 -13.31
CA THR A 237 -15.76 -16.84 -12.89
C THR A 237 -16.71 -16.58 -14.05
N ALA A 238 -16.20 -16.13 -15.20
CA ALA A 238 -16.97 -15.84 -16.39
C ALA A 238 -16.07 -15.89 -17.64
N PRO A 239 -16.63 -16.11 -18.85
CA PRO A 239 -15.85 -16.05 -20.09
C PRO A 239 -15.12 -14.70 -20.21
N THR A 240 -13.83 -14.74 -20.50
CA THR A 240 -12.93 -13.56 -20.55
C THR A 240 -13.48 -12.45 -21.45
N GLU A 241 -14.01 -12.78 -22.63
CA GLU A 241 -14.59 -11.81 -23.55
C GLU A 241 -15.82 -11.09 -22.98
N ARG A 242 -16.63 -11.80 -22.20
CA ARG A 242 -17.78 -11.19 -21.50
C ARG A 242 -17.31 -10.21 -20.43
N VAL A 243 -16.32 -10.59 -19.64
CA VAL A 243 -15.73 -9.72 -18.62
C VAL A 243 -15.16 -8.46 -19.28
N ARG A 244 -14.35 -8.63 -20.33
CA ARG A 244 -13.76 -7.53 -21.10
C ARG A 244 -14.83 -6.56 -21.62
N SER A 245 -15.85 -7.07 -22.28
CA SER A 245 -16.96 -6.25 -22.81
C SER A 245 -17.67 -5.45 -21.72
N GLN A 246 -17.92 -6.06 -20.55
CA GLN A 246 -18.59 -5.40 -19.43
C GLN A 246 -17.72 -4.30 -18.83
N VAL A 247 -16.41 -4.53 -18.62
CA VAL A 247 -15.48 -3.53 -18.10
C VAL A 247 -15.38 -2.35 -19.06
N GLN A 248 -15.23 -2.59 -20.36
CA GLN A 248 -15.19 -1.53 -21.38
C GLN A 248 -16.48 -0.71 -21.40
N SER A 249 -17.63 -1.38 -21.32
CA SER A 249 -18.94 -0.70 -21.29
C SER A 249 -19.08 0.20 -20.08
N MET A 250 -18.71 -0.30 -18.89
CA MET A 250 -18.75 0.47 -17.66
C MET A 250 -17.78 1.67 -17.70
N THR A 251 -16.56 1.46 -18.16
CA THR A 251 -15.55 2.51 -18.27
C THR A 251 -15.99 3.61 -19.23
N ARG A 252 -16.55 3.23 -20.38
CA ARG A 252 -17.11 4.19 -21.34
C ARG A 252 -18.25 4.99 -20.74
N TYR A 253 -19.21 4.32 -20.09
CA TYR A 253 -20.34 4.98 -19.42
C TYR A 253 -19.88 6.04 -18.42
N LEU A 254 -18.83 5.73 -17.62
CA LEU A 254 -18.27 6.69 -16.64
C LEU A 254 -17.56 7.87 -17.32
N LYS A 255 -16.82 7.61 -18.42
CA LYS A 255 -16.10 8.64 -19.18
C LYS A 255 -17.04 9.59 -19.94
N ASP A 256 -18.22 9.11 -20.31
CA ASP A 256 -19.25 9.92 -21.02
C ASP A 256 -19.98 10.91 -20.08
N THR A 257 -19.61 10.96 -18.78
CA THR A 257 -20.19 11.91 -17.83
C THR A 257 -19.83 13.34 -18.20
N PRO A 258 -20.81 14.27 -18.28
CA PRO A 258 -20.52 15.69 -18.52
C PRO A 258 -19.55 16.26 -17.47
N THR A 259 -18.54 16.96 -17.93
CA THR A 259 -17.55 17.63 -17.06
C THR A 259 -18.08 18.96 -16.57
N VAL A 260 -17.74 19.35 -15.34
CA VAL A 260 -18.00 20.67 -14.73
C VAL A 260 -16.98 21.69 -15.17
#